data_65fb99ccca78c1cc248be37f4b945b91
#
_entry.id   65fb99ccca78c1cc248be37f4b945b91
#
_cell.length_a   1.000
_cell.length_b   1.000
_cell.length_c   1.000
_cell.angle_alpha   90.00
_cell.angle_beta   90.00
_cell.angle_gamma   90.00
#
_symmetry.space_group_name_H-M   'P 1'
#
loop_
_entity.id
_entity.type
_entity.pdbx_description
1 polymer ?
#
loop_
_entity_poly.entity_id
_entity_poly.type
_entity_poly.pdbx_seq_one_letter_code
_entity_poly.pdbx_strand_id
1 'polypeptide(L)'
;MKNLRAVYIIWYRDMLRLWHDKIRLVGAIALPLLFLVVFGIGLTSKMGALGPGVNFTQFMFPGIIGMTVLMSSFMSGVSVVWDREFGFLKEVLVAPINRTSVAVGKTLGAATVAMIQGTIVLLFAPLTGVSLSPGTVLMLLPLMFLLAFSMGAFGVLLATRIKTMEAFQAVMPMLTFPMIFLSGVFFPLEGIPSWMSILTKINPATYGIITIRQIALGTTSGTTFGLNLFGHTMSLWNNVGVLATFGVVMILLAMQSFSRQE
;
A
#
# COMPACT_ATOMS: atom_id res chain seq x y z
N MET A 1 15.67 18.25 18.49
CA MET A 1 15.31 17.07 19.30
C MET A 1 13.82 16.96 19.59
N LYS A 2 13.07 18.04 19.89
CA LYS A 2 11.61 17.99 20.20
C LYS A 2 10.76 17.38 19.07
N ASN A 3 11.04 17.73 17.82
CA ASN A 3 10.26 17.26 16.66
C ASN A 3 10.43 15.76 16.38
N LEU A 4 11.63 15.19 16.52
CA LEU A 4 11.88 13.76 16.36
C LEU A 4 11.18 12.94 17.46
N ARG A 5 11.20 13.47 18.70
CA ARG A 5 10.47 12.84 19.80
C ARG A 5 8.95 12.83 19.56
N ALA A 6 8.41 13.90 18.98
CA ALA A 6 7.00 13.96 18.60
C ALA A 6 6.64 12.91 17.54
N VAL A 7 7.45 12.77 16.47
CA VAL A 7 7.29 11.73 15.45
C VAL A 7 7.28 10.34 16.09
N TYR A 8 8.26 10.06 16.97
CA TYR A 8 8.37 8.78 17.66
C TYR A 8 7.15 8.48 18.55
N ILE A 9 6.66 9.45 19.32
CA ILE A 9 5.51 9.25 20.22
C ILE A 9 4.24 8.96 19.41
N ILE A 10 4.02 9.68 18.30
CA ILE A 10 2.85 9.46 17.44
C ILE A 10 2.93 8.08 16.78
N TRP A 11 4.09 7.72 16.24
CA TRP A 11 4.34 6.40 15.68
C TRP A 11 4.13 5.29 16.72
N TYR A 12 4.70 5.44 17.92
CA TYR A 12 4.59 4.46 18.99
C TYR A 12 3.13 4.24 19.45
N ARG A 13 2.35 5.32 19.51
CA ARG A 13 0.91 5.23 19.83
C ARG A 13 0.16 4.38 18.79
N ASP A 14 0.46 4.53 17.51
CA ASP A 14 -0.17 3.75 16.46
C ASP A 14 0.26 2.26 16.54
N MET A 15 1.49 1.97 16.96
CA MET A 15 1.95 0.59 17.24
C MET A 15 1.22 -0.03 18.44
N LEU A 16 1.05 0.72 19.52
CA LEU A 16 0.27 0.24 20.67
C LEU A 16 -1.18 -0.07 20.29
N ARG A 17 -1.82 0.78 19.48
CA ARG A 17 -3.18 0.51 18.97
C ARG A 17 -3.22 -0.80 18.19
N LEU A 18 -2.28 -1.04 17.30
CA LEU A 18 -2.21 -2.28 16.53
C LEU A 18 -2.11 -3.51 17.45
N TRP A 19 -1.28 -3.42 18.48
CA TRP A 19 -1.06 -4.54 19.41
C TRP A 19 -2.28 -4.90 20.23
N HIS A 20 -3.09 -3.91 20.59
CA HIS A 20 -4.31 -4.11 21.36
C HIS A 20 -5.52 -4.49 20.50
N ASP A 21 -5.53 -4.16 19.21
CA ASP A 21 -6.61 -4.44 18.27
C ASP A 21 -6.31 -5.65 17.37
N LYS A 22 -6.25 -6.82 17.97
CA LYS A 22 -5.99 -8.09 17.27
C LYS A 22 -7.08 -8.41 16.23
N ILE A 23 -8.33 -8.04 16.49
CA ILE A 23 -9.46 -8.29 15.58
C ILE A 23 -9.24 -7.50 14.29
N ARG A 24 -8.82 -6.25 14.39
CA ARG A 24 -8.49 -5.42 13.22
C ARG A 24 -7.32 -5.99 12.42
N LEU A 25 -6.29 -6.52 13.09
CA LEU A 25 -5.17 -7.17 12.42
C LEU A 25 -5.63 -8.37 11.61
N VAL A 26 -6.41 -9.27 12.23
CA VAL A 26 -6.93 -10.48 11.58
C VAL A 26 -7.86 -10.09 10.42
N GLY A 27 -8.78 -9.16 10.62
CA GLY A 27 -9.72 -8.71 9.59
C GLY A 27 -9.03 -8.09 8.37
N ALA A 28 -7.96 -7.33 8.58
CA ALA A 28 -7.20 -6.71 7.49
C ALA A 28 -6.44 -7.73 6.63
N ILE A 29 -6.07 -8.89 7.19
CA ILE A 29 -5.38 -9.96 6.47
C ILE A 29 -6.36 -10.98 5.89
N ALA A 30 -7.48 -11.21 6.57
CA ALA A 30 -8.47 -12.21 6.18
C ALA A 30 -9.05 -11.96 4.77
N LEU A 31 -9.40 -10.71 4.45
CA LEU A 31 -9.97 -10.35 3.15
C LEU A 31 -8.98 -10.60 2.00
N PRO A 32 -7.73 -10.12 2.01
CA PRO A 32 -6.73 -10.45 1.01
C PRO A 32 -6.46 -11.96 0.87
N LEU A 33 -6.38 -12.69 1.98
CA LEU A 33 -6.21 -14.16 1.92
C LEU A 33 -7.42 -14.86 1.33
N LEU A 34 -8.64 -14.39 1.64
CA LEU A 34 -9.85 -14.93 1.03
C LEU A 34 -9.83 -14.73 -0.49
N PHE A 35 -9.39 -13.55 -0.97
CA PHE A 35 -9.19 -13.32 -2.40
C PHE A 35 -8.16 -14.29 -2.99
N LEU A 36 -7.06 -14.55 -2.29
CA LEU A 36 -6.05 -15.52 -2.74
C LEU A 36 -6.62 -16.93 -2.86
N VAL A 37 -7.39 -17.37 -1.87
CA VAL A 37 -7.99 -18.72 -1.87
C VAL A 37 -9.07 -18.84 -2.96
N VAL A 38 -10.01 -17.91 -3.00
CA VAL A 38 -11.16 -17.97 -3.93
C VAL A 38 -10.69 -17.80 -5.37
N PHE A 39 -9.91 -16.78 -5.66
CA PHE A 39 -9.48 -16.49 -7.03
C PHE A 39 -8.17 -17.21 -7.38
N GLY A 40 -7.18 -17.22 -6.50
CA GLY A 40 -5.90 -17.86 -6.77
C GLY A 40 -6.05 -19.37 -6.96
N ILE A 41 -6.54 -20.06 -5.94
CA ILE A 41 -6.70 -21.52 -5.99
C ILE A 41 -7.92 -21.92 -6.83
N GLY A 42 -9.04 -21.22 -6.66
CA GLY A 42 -10.30 -21.56 -7.34
C GLY A 42 -10.27 -21.41 -8.85
N LEU A 43 -9.56 -20.41 -9.39
CA LEU A 43 -9.48 -20.15 -10.83
C LEU A 43 -8.25 -20.77 -11.51
N THR A 44 -7.27 -21.24 -10.76
CA THR A 44 -6.04 -21.84 -11.34
C THR A 44 -6.34 -22.96 -12.33
N SER A 45 -7.32 -23.82 -12.02
CA SER A 45 -7.73 -24.95 -12.89
C SER A 45 -8.37 -24.49 -14.20
N LYS A 46 -8.92 -23.28 -14.25
CA LYS A 46 -9.61 -22.74 -15.43
C LYS A 46 -8.74 -21.83 -16.28
N MET A 47 -7.87 -21.02 -15.64
CA MET A 47 -7.07 -20.02 -16.33
C MET A 47 -5.72 -20.53 -16.84
N GLY A 48 -5.29 -21.72 -16.40
CA GLY A 48 -4.01 -22.32 -16.84
C GLY A 48 -2.78 -21.51 -16.41
N ALA A 49 -1.68 -21.68 -17.15
CA ALA A 49 -0.46 -20.94 -16.95
C ALA A 49 -0.54 -19.57 -17.65
N LEU A 50 -0.23 -18.48 -16.91
CA LEU A 50 -0.20 -17.11 -17.44
C LEU A 50 1.15 -16.74 -18.10
N GLY A 51 2.14 -17.65 -18.01
CA GLY A 51 3.47 -17.50 -18.57
C GLY A 51 4.28 -18.79 -18.39
N PRO A 52 5.52 -18.86 -18.90
CA PRO A 52 6.37 -20.03 -18.74
C PRO A 52 6.59 -20.37 -17.26
N GLY A 53 5.90 -21.43 -16.78
CA GLY A 53 6.06 -21.95 -15.43
C GLY A 53 5.36 -21.14 -14.30
N VAL A 54 4.51 -20.15 -14.62
CA VAL A 54 3.80 -19.35 -13.62
C VAL A 54 2.31 -19.67 -13.63
N ASN A 55 1.82 -20.26 -12.54
CA ASN A 55 0.40 -20.52 -12.32
C ASN A 55 -0.32 -19.23 -11.87
N PHE A 56 -1.65 -19.20 -12.06
CA PHE A 56 -2.47 -18.05 -11.66
C PHE A 56 -2.33 -17.69 -10.18
N THR A 57 -2.23 -18.67 -9.27
CA THR A 57 -1.99 -18.45 -7.84
C THR A 57 -0.67 -17.75 -7.58
N GLN A 58 0.40 -18.19 -8.25
CA GLN A 58 1.74 -17.59 -8.14
C GLN A 58 1.75 -16.15 -8.66
N PHE A 59 1.00 -15.88 -9.74
CA PHE A 59 0.82 -14.54 -10.29
C PHE A 59 0.09 -13.63 -9.30
N MET A 60 -1.00 -14.12 -8.68
CA MET A 60 -1.81 -13.32 -7.75
C MET A 60 -1.11 -13.02 -6.44
N PHE A 61 -0.30 -13.94 -5.93
CA PHE A 61 0.24 -13.83 -4.57
C PHE A 61 1.03 -12.53 -4.31
N PRO A 62 1.98 -12.11 -5.15
CA PRO A 62 2.65 -10.81 -4.97
C PRO A 62 1.69 -9.62 -5.07
N GLY A 63 0.66 -9.74 -5.91
CA GLY A 63 -0.41 -8.75 -5.99
C GLY A 63 -1.21 -8.63 -4.68
N ILE A 64 -1.49 -9.76 -4.03
CA ILE A 64 -2.19 -9.81 -2.74
C ILE A 64 -1.33 -9.19 -1.62
N ILE A 65 -0.01 -9.38 -1.63
CA ILE A 65 0.89 -8.66 -0.72
C ILE A 65 0.75 -7.15 -0.92
N GLY A 66 0.87 -6.68 -2.17
CA GLY A 66 0.72 -5.27 -2.51
C GLY A 66 -0.65 -4.71 -2.15
N MET A 67 -1.73 -5.46 -2.40
CA MET A 67 -3.10 -5.13 -2.00
C MET A 67 -3.22 -4.94 -0.48
N THR A 68 -2.68 -5.88 0.31
CA THR A 68 -2.70 -5.80 1.77
C THR A 68 -1.99 -4.55 2.26
N VAL A 69 -0.79 -4.30 1.75
CA VAL A 69 0.02 -3.13 2.09
C VAL A 69 -0.70 -1.84 1.72
N LEU A 70 -1.27 -1.77 0.51
CA LEU A 70 -2.03 -0.62 0.03
C LEU A 70 -3.25 -0.34 0.91
N MET A 71 -4.11 -1.33 1.12
CA MET A 71 -5.34 -1.16 1.92
C MET A 71 -5.02 -0.71 3.33
N SER A 72 -4.06 -1.36 3.98
CA SER A 72 -3.69 -1.06 5.35
C SER A 72 -3.10 0.34 5.50
N SER A 73 -2.14 0.70 4.65
CA SER A 73 -1.49 2.01 4.72
C SER A 73 -2.45 3.15 4.38
N PHE A 74 -3.27 2.97 3.35
CA PHE A 74 -4.24 3.98 2.91
C PHE A 74 -5.34 4.22 3.95
N MET A 75 -5.89 3.13 4.53
CA MET A 75 -6.92 3.21 5.57
C MET A 75 -6.40 3.75 6.90
N SER A 76 -5.10 3.83 7.13
CA SER A 76 -4.57 4.35 8.41
C SER A 76 -4.80 5.86 8.57
N GLY A 77 -5.15 6.60 7.49
CA GLY A 77 -5.67 7.96 7.55
C GLY A 77 -6.87 8.10 8.48
N VAL A 78 -7.62 7.02 8.71
CA VAL A 78 -8.73 6.97 9.67
C VAL A 78 -8.34 7.51 11.05
N SER A 79 -7.12 7.24 11.50
CA SER A 79 -6.63 7.70 12.79
C SER A 79 -6.53 9.23 12.90
N VAL A 80 -6.34 9.93 11.77
CA VAL A 80 -6.32 11.40 11.72
C VAL A 80 -7.72 11.96 11.84
N VAL A 81 -8.70 11.35 11.16
CA VAL A 81 -10.12 11.76 11.24
C VAL A 81 -10.64 11.52 12.66
N TRP A 82 -10.33 10.37 13.25
CA TRP A 82 -10.67 10.05 14.64
C TRP A 82 -10.10 11.07 15.62
N ASP A 83 -8.79 11.36 15.52
CA ASP A 83 -8.12 12.30 16.39
C ASP A 83 -8.74 13.71 16.27
N ARG A 84 -9.31 14.05 15.08
CA ARG A 84 -10.03 15.31 14.86
C ARG A 84 -11.42 15.29 15.49
N GLU A 85 -12.22 14.27 15.22
CA GLU A 85 -13.63 14.18 15.61
C GLU A 85 -13.78 14.11 17.14
N PHE A 86 -12.89 13.38 17.83
CA PHE A 86 -12.88 13.29 19.29
C PHE A 86 -12.06 14.40 19.98
N GLY A 87 -11.60 15.42 19.24
CA GLY A 87 -10.93 16.58 19.80
C GLY A 87 -9.46 16.39 20.17
N PHE A 88 -8.93 15.17 20.14
CA PHE A 88 -7.53 14.89 20.48
C PHE A 88 -6.55 15.62 19.56
N LEU A 89 -6.92 15.86 18.29
CA LEU A 89 -6.08 16.63 17.38
C LEU A 89 -5.85 18.06 17.88
N LYS A 90 -6.84 18.67 18.56
CA LYS A 90 -6.68 20.02 19.16
C LYS A 90 -5.63 20.01 20.26
N GLU A 91 -5.62 19.00 21.12
CA GLU A 91 -4.59 18.86 22.18
C GLU A 91 -3.19 18.72 21.59
N VAL A 92 -3.05 17.92 20.53
CA VAL A 92 -1.78 17.76 19.81
C VAL A 92 -1.33 19.07 19.14
N LEU A 93 -2.26 19.88 18.63
CA LEU A 93 -1.97 21.14 17.96
C LEU A 93 -1.61 22.28 18.93
N VAL A 94 -2.07 22.23 20.18
CA VAL A 94 -1.71 23.19 21.25
C VAL A 94 -0.32 22.87 21.82
N ALA A 95 0.16 21.62 21.70
CA ALA A 95 1.49 21.24 22.14
C ALA A 95 2.56 21.99 21.32
N PRO A 96 3.71 22.39 21.91
CA PRO A 96 4.79 23.11 21.23
C PRO A 96 5.61 22.16 20.33
N ILE A 97 4.93 21.51 19.39
CA ILE A 97 5.49 20.59 18.38
C ILE A 97 5.19 21.09 16.97
N ASN A 98 6.08 20.78 16.05
CA ASN A 98 5.85 21.14 14.66
C ASN A 98 4.73 20.25 14.05
N ARG A 99 3.73 20.87 13.45
CA ARG A 99 2.59 20.17 12.80
C ARG A 99 3.05 19.19 11.71
N THR A 100 4.15 19.47 11.04
CA THR A 100 4.77 18.56 10.06
C THR A 100 5.20 17.23 10.69
N SER A 101 5.62 17.26 11.98
CA SER A 101 5.97 16.04 12.73
C SER A 101 4.77 15.11 12.92
N VAL A 102 3.56 15.67 12.99
CA VAL A 102 2.32 14.88 13.09
C VAL A 102 2.08 14.12 11.78
N ALA A 103 2.18 14.79 10.63
CA ALA A 103 2.02 14.16 9.33
C ALA A 103 3.04 13.02 9.11
N VAL A 104 4.32 13.29 9.42
CA VAL A 104 5.39 12.28 9.29
C VAL A 104 5.17 11.11 10.25
N GLY A 105 4.86 11.37 11.52
CA GLY A 105 4.60 10.33 12.53
C GLY A 105 3.43 9.42 12.14
N LYS A 106 2.33 10.02 11.67
CA LYS A 106 1.15 9.28 11.17
C LYS A 106 1.48 8.44 9.93
N THR A 107 2.22 8.99 8.97
CA THR A 107 2.61 8.25 7.76
C THR A 107 3.56 7.10 8.10
N LEU A 108 4.53 7.30 8.98
CA LEU A 108 5.42 6.21 9.43
C LEU A 108 4.66 5.14 10.22
N GLY A 109 3.70 5.53 11.08
CA GLY A 109 2.80 4.59 11.76
C GLY A 109 2.03 3.75 10.76
N ALA A 110 1.40 4.40 9.76
CA ALA A 110 0.71 3.76 8.66
C ALA A 110 1.59 2.74 7.93
N ALA A 111 2.79 3.17 7.54
CA ALA A 111 3.73 2.34 6.80
C ALA A 111 4.18 1.12 7.62
N THR A 112 4.47 1.30 8.92
CA THR A 112 4.89 0.20 9.79
C THR A 112 3.77 -0.82 10.01
N VAL A 113 2.52 -0.37 10.23
CA VAL A 113 1.35 -1.27 10.36
C VAL A 113 1.16 -2.08 9.08
N ALA A 114 1.20 -1.41 7.92
CA ALA A 114 1.06 -2.07 6.63
C ALA A 114 2.20 -3.07 6.35
N MET A 115 3.43 -2.74 6.75
CA MET A 115 4.59 -3.64 6.67
C MET A 115 4.38 -4.90 7.50
N ILE A 116 3.91 -4.78 8.74
CA ILE A 116 3.64 -5.94 9.60
C ILE A 116 2.61 -6.85 8.92
N GLN A 117 1.50 -6.29 8.43
CA GLN A 117 0.45 -7.06 7.78
C GLN A 117 0.92 -7.69 6.46
N GLY A 118 1.64 -6.95 5.61
CA GLY A 118 2.21 -7.49 4.38
C GLY A 118 3.23 -8.60 4.65
N THR A 119 4.05 -8.47 5.71
CA THR A 119 5.00 -9.50 6.12
C THR A 119 4.29 -10.76 6.63
N ILE A 120 3.17 -10.62 7.33
CA ILE A 120 2.36 -11.78 7.73
C ILE A 120 1.81 -12.48 6.49
N VAL A 121 1.30 -11.75 5.50
CA VAL A 121 0.84 -12.35 4.22
C VAL A 121 2.00 -13.02 3.49
N LEU A 122 3.21 -12.46 3.54
CA LEU A 122 4.39 -13.04 2.90
C LEU A 122 4.76 -14.41 3.47
N LEU A 123 4.43 -14.70 4.75
CA LEU A 123 4.63 -16.03 5.34
C LEU A 123 3.77 -17.13 4.67
N PHE A 124 2.72 -16.77 3.95
CA PHE A 124 1.88 -17.71 3.20
C PHE A 124 2.45 -18.07 1.81
N ALA A 125 3.60 -17.53 1.41
CA ALA A 125 4.27 -17.81 0.13
C ALA A 125 4.43 -19.31 -0.18
N PRO A 126 4.88 -20.17 0.78
CA PRO A 126 5.04 -21.60 0.50
C PRO A 126 3.74 -22.29 0.07
N LEU A 127 2.59 -21.84 0.58
CA LEU A 127 1.28 -22.39 0.25
C LEU A 127 0.83 -22.09 -1.19
N THR A 128 1.41 -21.06 -1.81
CA THR A 128 1.10 -20.63 -3.17
C THR A 128 2.07 -21.21 -4.21
N GLY A 129 3.09 -21.93 -3.76
CA GLY A 129 4.15 -22.46 -4.62
C GLY A 129 5.16 -21.38 -5.09
N VAL A 130 5.16 -20.21 -4.45
CA VAL A 130 6.18 -19.17 -4.68
C VAL A 130 7.35 -19.44 -3.76
N SER A 131 8.50 -19.75 -4.33
CA SER A 131 9.74 -19.94 -3.59
C SER A 131 10.42 -18.60 -3.33
N LEU A 132 10.39 -18.12 -2.09
CA LEU A 132 11.06 -16.91 -1.68
C LEU A 132 12.42 -17.24 -1.06
N SER A 133 13.49 -16.82 -1.72
CA SER A 133 14.81 -16.86 -1.10
C SER A 133 14.95 -15.75 -0.02
N PRO A 134 15.83 -15.89 0.96
CA PRO A 134 16.10 -14.80 1.92
C PRO A 134 16.49 -13.49 1.25
N GLY A 135 17.24 -13.56 0.13
CA GLY A 135 17.58 -12.38 -0.66
C GLY A 135 16.38 -11.72 -1.30
N THR A 136 15.42 -12.51 -1.83
CA THR A 136 14.15 -11.99 -2.38
C THR A 136 13.33 -11.29 -1.30
N VAL A 137 13.22 -11.88 -0.11
CA VAL A 137 12.52 -11.26 1.02
C VAL A 137 13.16 -9.93 1.40
N LEU A 138 14.49 -9.88 1.48
CA LEU A 138 15.23 -8.66 1.82
C LEU A 138 15.00 -7.54 0.78
N MET A 139 14.82 -7.89 -0.49
CA MET A 139 14.50 -6.92 -1.55
C MET A 139 13.02 -6.50 -1.52
N LEU A 140 12.11 -7.38 -1.11
CA LEU A 140 10.68 -7.06 -1.03
C LEU A 140 10.37 -6.09 0.10
N LEU A 141 11.02 -6.21 1.26
CA LEU A 141 10.75 -5.36 2.42
C LEU A 141 10.86 -3.86 2.14
N PRO A 142 11.95 -3.32 1.54
CA PRO A 142 12.04 -1.89 1.23
C PRO A 142 11.01 -1.43 0.21
N LEU A 143 10.62 -2.29 -0.74
CA LEU A 143 9.58 -1.96 -1.72
C LEU A 143 8.19 -1.92 -1.09
N MET A 144 7.89 -2.88 -0.23
CA MET A 144 6.66 -2.87 0.55
C MET A 144 6.59 -1.63 1.45
N PHE A 145 7.72 -1.24 2.05
CA PHE A 145 7.81 0.00 2.84
C PHE A 145 7.57 1.24 1.97
N LEU A 146 8.19 1.30 0.79
CA LEU A 146 8.00 2.41 -0.13
C LEU A 146 6.55 2.54 -0.57
N LEU A 147 5.89 1.41 -0.94
CA LEU A 147 4.47 1.37 -1.25
C LEU A 147 3.62 1.82 -0.06
N ALA A 148 3.89 1.26 1.13
CA ALA A 148 3.18 1.59 2.35
C ALA A 148 3.31 3.06 2.74
N PHE A 149 4.52 3.61 2.64
CA PHE A 149 4.79 5.02 2.93
C PHE A 149 4.08 5.95 1.94
N SER A 150 4.17 5.65 0.65
CA SER A 150 3.55 6.45 -0.41
C SER A 150 2.02 6.47 -0.30
N MET A 151 1.41 5.29 -0.12
CA MET A 151 -0.04 5.17 0.04
C MET A 151 -0.52 5.70 1.40
N GLY A 152 0.27 5.51 2.46
CA GLY A 152 0.00 6.06 3.79
C GLY A 152 0.02 7.58 3.80
N ALA A 153 1.00 8.20 3.14
CA ALA A 153 1.07 9.66 2.96
C ALA A 153 -0.17 10.19 2.21
N PHE A 154 -0.60 9.48 1.17
CA PHE A 154 -1.81 9.83 0.41
C PHE A 154 -3.07 9.68 1.28
N GLY A 155 -3.22 8.60 2.04
CA GLY A 155 -4.33 8.40 2.97
C GLY A 155 -4.37 9.47 4.07
N VAL A 156 -3.22 9.83 4.63
CA VAL A 156 -3.08 10.92 5.61
C VAL A 156 -3.48 12.27 4.99
N LEU A 157 -3.02 12.56 3.76
CA LEU A 157 -3.40 13.79 3.05
C LEU A 157 -4.92 13.90 2.86
N LEU A 158 -5.58 12.83 2.40
CA LEU A 158 -7.05 12.80 2.24
C LEU A 158 -7.75 13.00 3.59
N ALA A 159 -7.29 12.35 4.64
CA ALA A 159 -7.82 12.49 5.98
C ALA A 159 -7.73 13.94 6.52
N THR A 160 -6.76 14.74 6.07
CA THR A 160 -6.71 16.16 6.43
C THR A 160 -7.85 16.99 5.82
N ARG A 161 -8.46 16.52 4.74
CA ARG A 161 -9.57 17.21 4.03
C ARG A 161 -10.94 16.71 4.46
N ILE A 162 -11.04 15.50 4.96
CA ILE A 162 -12.30 14.88 5.36
C ILE A 162 -12.53 15.16 6.85
N LYS A 163 -13.73 15.69 7.18
CA LYS A 163 -14.04 16.16 8.54
C LYS A 163 -14.68 15.12 9.44
N THR A 164 -15.47 14.19 8.89
CA THR A 164 -16.24 13.21 9.65
C THR A 164 -15.83 11.77 9.30
N MET A 165 -16.05 10.86 10.22
CA MET A 165 -15.76 9.43 10.05
C MET A 165 -16.66 8.81 8.96
N GLU A 166 -17.93 9.20 8.90
CA GLU A 166 -18.88 8.71 7.89
C GLU A 166 -18.42 9.09 6.48
N ALA A 167 -18.01 10.35 6.29
CA ALA A 167 -17.48 10.81 5.00
C ALA A 167 -16.19 10.07 4.63
N PHE A 168 -15.31 9.81 5.59
CA PHE A 168 -14.09 9.03 5.37
C PHE A 168 -14.41 7.59 4.95
N GLN A 169 -15.32 6.93 5.66
CA GLN A 169 -15.75 5.57 5.33
C GLN A 169 -16.44 5.45 3.98
N ALA A 170 -17.12 6.48 3.52
CA ALA A 170 -17.73 6.51 2.20
C ALA A 170 -16.72 6.75 1.07
N VAL A 171 -15.79 7.70 1.25
CA VAL A 171 -14.82 8.12 0.22
C VAL A 171 -13.70 7.10 0.04
N MET A 172 -13.21 6.50 1.15
CA MET A 172 -12.03 5.64 1.08
C MET A 172 -12.23 4.37 0.26
N PRO A 173 -13.32 3.60 0.38
CA PRO A 173 -13.58 2.47 -0.52
C PRO A 173 -13.72 2.90 -1.97
N MET A 174 -14.38 4.04 -2.24
CA MET A 174 -14.57 4.57 -3.59
C MET A 174 -13.24 4.86 -4.30
N LEU A 175 -12.19 5.22 -3.57
CA LEU A 175 -10.84 5.41 -4.10
C LEU A 175 -10.03 4.10 -4.09
N THR A 176 -10.11 3.33 -3.00
CA THR A 176 -9.26 2.15 -2.80
C THR A 176 -9.60 1.03 -3.77
N PHE A 177 -10.88 0.74 -4.00
CA PHE A 177 -11.26 -0.36 -4.90
C PHE A 177 -10.80 -0.14 -6.34
N PRO A 178 -11.05 1.00 -6.99
CA PRO A 178 -10.48 1.27 -8.32
C PRO A 178 -8.96 1.17 -8.35
N MET A 179 -8.27 1.69 -7.32
CA MET A 179 -6.81 1.59 -7.24
C MET A 179 -6.34 0.15 -7.19
N ILE A 180 -6.99 -0.72 -6.43
CA ILE A 180 -6.64 -2.15 -6.34
C ILE A 180 -6.91 -2.86 -7.66
N PHE A 181 -8.13 -2.70 -8.22
CA PHE A 181 -8.49 -3.39 -9.46
C PHE A 181 -7.63 -2.96 -10.65
N LEU A 182 -7.34 -1.66 -10.77
CA LEU A 182 -6.52 -1.11 -11.84
C LEU A 182 -5.00 -1.26 -11.61
N SER A 183 -4.57 -1.81 -10.49
CA SER A 183 -3.14 -1.95 -10.19
C SER A 183 -2.51 -3.23 -10.73
N GLY A 184 -3.32 -4.09 -11.38
CA GLY A 184 -2.85 -5.37 -11.91
C GLY A 184 -2.71 -6.47 -10.84
N VAL A 185 -3.38 -6.34 -9.69
CA VAL A 185 -3.42 -7.42 -8.66
C VAL A 185 -4.03 -8.68 -9.24
N PHE A 186 -5.17 -8.57 -9.89
CA PHE A 186 -6.02 -9.70 -10.27
C PHE A 186 -5.81 -10.21 -11.70
N PHE A 187 -5.23 -9.40 -12.57
CA PHE A 187 -5.02 -9.76 -13.98
C PHE A 187 -3.75 -9.10 -14.54
N PRO A 188 -3.13 -9.71 -15.56
CA PRO A 188 -2.03 -9.09 -16.29
C PRO A 188 -2.47 -7.78 -16.95
N LEU A 189 -1.58 -6.80 -17.00
CA LEU A 189 -1.87 -5.50 -17.63
C LEU A 189 -1.61 -5.50 -19.15
N GLU A 190 -1.25 -6.65 -19.70
CA GLU A 190 -1.05 -6.82 -21.15
C GLU A 190 -2.40 -7.14 -21.83
N GLY A 191 -2.65 -6.49 -22.97
CA GLY A 191 -3.88 -6.74 -23.74
C GLY A 191 -5.16 -6.12 -23.18
N ILE A 192 -5.06 -5.24 -22.17
CA ILE A 192 -6.24 -4.53 -21.63
C ILE A 192 -6.69 -3.41 -22.59
N PRO A 193 -7.97 -3.02 -22.57
CA PRO A 193 -8.50 -1.91 -23.37
C PRO A 193 -7.75 -0.60 -23.11
N SER A 194 -7.65 0.28 -24.13
CA SER A 194 -6.87 1.51 -24.06
C SER A 194 -7.27 2.43 -22.90
N TRP A 195 -8.57 2.57 -22.62
CA TRP A 195 -9.06 3.39 -21.51
C TRP A 195 -8.58 2.88 -20.15
N MET A 196 -8.57 1.56 -19.98
CA MET A 196 -8.11 0.90 -18.76
C MET A 196 -6.59 1.03 -18.62
N SER A 197 -5.84 0.91 -19.73
CA SER A 197 -4.39 1.12 -19.77
C SER A 197 -4.00 2.53 -19.31
N ILE A 198 -4.77 3.56 -19.67
CA ILE A 198 -4.53 4.93 -19.20
C ILE A 198 -4.71 5.03 -17.68
N LEU A 199 -5.79 4.46 -17.15
CA LEU A 199 -6.07 4.49 -15.71
C LEU A 199 -5.01 3.71 -14.90
N THR A 200 -4.55 2.57 -15.39
CA THR A 200 -3.47 1.80 -14.74
C THR A 200 -2.15 2.57 -14.69
N LYS A 201 -1.85 3.35 -15.73
CA LYS A 201 -0.64 4.20 -15.78
C LYS A 201 -0.69 5.40 -14.84
N ILE A 202 -1.88 5.94 -14.59
CA ILE A 202 -2.08 7.05 -13.66
C ILE A 202 -2.05 6.55 -12.20
N ASN A 203 -2.40 5.29 -11.97
CA ASN A 203 -2.50 4.70 -10.64
C ASN A 203 -1.10 4.44 -10.02
N PRO A 204 -0.72 5.15 -8.96
CA PRO A 204 0.60 4.97 -8.36
C PRO A 204 0.81 3.59 -7.73
N ALA A 205 -0.28 2.94 -7.27
CA ALA A 205 -0.21 1.60 -6.71
C ALA A 205 0.26 0.54 -7.73
N THR A 206 -0.03 0.76 -9.01
CA THR A 206 0.38 -0.13 -10.11
C THR A 206 1.89 -0.35 -10.12
N TYR A 207 2.65 0.73 -9.99
CA TYR A 207 4.12 0.68 -10.01
C TYR A 207 4.69 -0.13 -8.84
N GLY A 208 4.13 0.03 -7.65
CA GLY A 208 4.54 -0.75 -6.47
C GLY A 208 4.22 -2.23 -6.59
N ILE A 209 3.02 -2.56 -7.04
CA ILE A 209 2.54 -3.95 -7.15
C ILE A 209 3.28 -4.71 -8.25
N ILE A 210 3.51 -4.08 -9.41
CA ILE A 210 4.32 -4.67 -10.48
C ILE A 210 5.74 -4.95 -10.00
N THR A 211 6.38 -4.00 -9.29
CA THR A 211 7.74 -4.16 -8.79
C THR A 211 7.83 -5.29 -7.76
N ILE A 212 6.87 -5.38 -6.83
CA ILE A 212 6.78 -6.50 -5.88
C ILE A 212 6.65 -7.83 -6.64
N ARG A 213 5.82 -7.88 -7.70
CA ARG A 213 5.65 -9.09 -8.51
C ARG A 213 6.91 -9.49 -9.26
N GLN A 214 7.59 -8.53 -9.91
CA GLN A 214 8.82 -8.80 -10.65
C GLN A 214 9.90 -9.41 -9.76
N ILE A 215 10.04 -8.92 -8.53
CA ILE A 215 11.02 -9.45 -7.57
C ILE A 215 10.56 -10.80 -7.01
N ALA A 216 9.30 -10.93 -6.63
CA ALA A 216 8.79 -12.17 -6.04
C ALA A 216 8.82 -13.36 -7.00
N LEU A 217 8.62 -13.12 -8.30
CA LEU A 217 8.64 -14.16 -9.35
C LEU A 217 9.99 -14.28 -10.06
N GLY A 218 11.00 -13.49 -9.69
CA GLY A 218 12.32 -13.52 -10.32
C GLY A 218 12.33 -13.05 -11.79
N THR A 219 11.30 -12.35 -12.23
CA THR A 219 11.12 -11.88 -13.62
C THR A 219 11.70 -10.46 -13.82
N THR A 220 12.85 -10.19 -13.21
CA THR A 220 13.51 -8.88 -13.27
C THR A 220 13.97 -8.47 -14.68
N SER A 221 14.02 -9.41 -15.61
CA SER A 221 14.48 -9.20 -16.99
C SER A 221 13.41 -8.61 -17.94
N GLY A 222 12.41 -7.95 -17.44
CA GLY A 222 11.75 -6.85 -18.17
C GLY A 222 10.59 -7.14 -19.10
N THR A 223 10.23 -8.37 -19.45
CA THR A 223 9.23 -8.61 -20.50
C THR A 223 7.94 -9.28 -20.05
N THR A 224 7.96 -10.01 -18.96
CA THR A 224 6.76 -10.70 -18.45
C THR A 224 6.17 -9.90 -17.29
N PHE A 225 4.93 -9.44 -17.42
CA PHE A 225 4.18 -8.66 -16.43
C PHE A 225 4.70 -7.22 -16.18
N GLY A 226 5.41 -6.61 -17.16
CA GLY A 226 5.88 -5.23 -17.10
C GLY A 226 4.81 -4.22 -17.50
N LEU A 227 4.96 -2.96 -17.06
CA LEU A 227 4.15 -1.84 -17.54
C LEU A 227 4.80 -1.24 -18.80
N ASN A 228 4.05 -1.18 -19.90
CA ASN A 228 4.49 -0.50 -21.12
C ASN A 228 4.08 0.97 -21.09
N LEU A 229 5.06 1.87 -20.98
CA LEU A 229 4.84 3.31 -21.10
C LEU A 229 5.48 3.81 -22.39
N PHE A 230 4.69 4.45 -23.26
CA PHE A 230 5.18 5.02 -24.55
C PHE A 230 5.99 4.03 -25.42
N GLY A 231 5.62 2.74 -25.43
CA GLY A 231 6.30 1.71 -26.23
C GLY A 231 7.54 1.09 -25.61
N HIS A 232 7.95 1.52 -24.40
CA HIS A 232 9.06 0.93 -23.66
C HIS A 232 8.55 0.23 -22.38
N THR A 233 9.08 -0.96 -22.11
CA THR A 233 8.84 -1.66 -20.85
C THR A 233 9.55 -0.93 -19.71
N MET A 234 8.81 -0.56 -18.68
CA MET A 234 9.37 0.14 -17.52
C MET A 234 10.33 -0.77 -16.75
N SER A 235 11.56 -0.28 -16.56
CA SER A 235 12.53 -0.93 -15.69
C SER A 235 12.04 -0.90 -14.23
N LEU A 236 12.51 -1.86 -13.43
CA LEU A 236 12.25 -1.91 -11.98
C LEU A 236 12.57 -0.56 -11.30
N TRP A 237 13.71 0.03 -11.62
CA TRP A 237 14.15 1.31 -11.06
C TRP A 237 13.25 2.48 -11.44
N ASN A 238 12.71 2.47 -12.67
CA ASN A 238 11.77 3.50 -13.11
C ASN A 238 10.45 3.41 -12.31
N ASN A 239 9.94 2.19 -12.07
CA ASN A 239 8.75 1.98 -11.25
C ASN A 239 8.98 2.47 -9.80
N VAL A 240 10.12 2.12 -9.21
CA VAL A 240 10.54 2.59 -7.88
C VAL A 240 10.64 4.11 -7.85
N GLY A 241 11.23 4.73 -8.88
CA GLY A 241 11.35 6.18 -9.00
C GLY A 241 10.02 6.90 -9.05
N VAL A 242 9.06 6.40 -9.85
CA VAL A 242 7.69 6.96 -9.92
C VAL A 242 6.99 6.86 -8.56
N LEU A 243 7.05 5.70 -7.92
CA LEU A 243 6.43 5.49 -6.61
C LEU A 243 7.06 6.36 -5.52
N ALA A 244 8.40 6.48 -5.51
CA ALA A 244 9.12 7.34 -4.58
C ALA A 244 8.78 8.82 -4.77
N THR A 245 8.74 9.29 -6.01
CA THR A 245 8.35 10.66 -6.34
C THR A 245 6.92 10.95 -5.88
N PHE A 246 5.99 10.03 -6.16
CA PHE A 246 4.62 10.14 -5.66
C PHE A 246 4.58 10.21 -4.12
N GLY A 247 5.31 9.33 -3.43
CA GLY A 247 5.37 9.33 -1.96
C GLY A 247 5.91 10.64 -1.39
N VAL A 248 6.98 11.19 -1.98
CA VAL A 248 7.56 12.48 -1.59
C VAL A 248 6.55 13.61 -1.80
N VAL A 249 5.89 13.66 -2.95
CA VAL A 249 4.88 14.69 -3.23
C VAL A 249 3.72 14.60 -2.23
N MET A 250 3.22 13.39 -1.96
CA MET A 250 2.10 13.20 -1.05
C MET A 250 2.44 13.58 0.39
N ILE A 251 3.64 13.23 0.89
CA ILE A 251 4.04 13.62 2.24
C ILE A 251 4.24 15.14 2.35
N LEU A 252 4.81 15.79 1.36
CA LEU A 252 4.96 17.25 1.35
C LEU A 252 3.60 17.96 1.36
N LEU A 253 2.65 17.47 0.55
CA LEU A 253 1.27 18.01 0.55
C LEU A 253 0.56 17.73 1.87
N ALA A 254 0.75 16.56 2.49
CA ALA A 254 0.20 16.25 3.80
C ALA A 254 0.77 17.19 4.88
N MET A 255 2.07 17.40 4.90
CA MET A 255 2.73 18.34 5.81
C MET A 255 2.20 19.77 5.64
N GLN A 256 2.05 20.23 4.40
CA GLN A 256 1.48 21.55 4.10
C GLN A 256 0.01 21.65 4.53
N SER A 257 -0.77 20.60 4.31
CA SER A 257 -2.17 20.56 4.71
C SER A 257 -2.34 20.61 6.23
N PHE A 258 -1.50 19.91 6.99
CA PHE A 258 -1.49 20.00 8.46
C PHE A 258 -1.07 21.38 8.95
N SER A 259 -0.13 22.06 8.29
CA SER A 259 0.32 23.40 8.70
C SER A 259 -0.75 24.49 8.51
N ARG A 260 -1.71 24.26 7.60
CA ARG A 260 -2.81 25.21 7.29
C ARG A 260 -4.10 24.94 8.08
N GLN A 261 -4.14 23.90 8.92
CA GLN A 261 -5.29 23.65 9.78
C GLN A 261 -5.24 24.61 10.98
N GLU A 262 -6.10 25.60 10.99
CA GLU A 262 -6.41 26.48 12.12
C GLU A 262 -7.38 25.81 13.09
#